data_8efe34090d8bb9d5ef4be00316a52689
#
_entry.id   8efe34090d8bb9d5ef4be00316a52689
#
_cell.length_a   1.000
_cell.length_b   1.000
_cell.length_c   1.000
_cell.angle_alpha   90.00
_cell.angle_beta   90.00
_cell.angle_gamma   90.00
#
_symmetry.space_group_name_H-M   'P 1'
#
loop_
_entity.id
_entity.type
_entity.pdbx_description
1 polymer ?
#
loop_
_entity_poly.entity_id
_entity_poly.type
_entity_poly.pdbx_seq_one_letter_code
_entity_poly.pdbx_strand_id
1 'polypeptide(L)'
;VDELAGIRLPVAVDDETVSVKKKPMKLLSLAVHKKDTLRKKEEIVLSSNKPNVAELLWHTAEVRGLDLRPEEDRVKAKGELYVFVLYTGDDEGRTHQWLEYSVPFSGEVECPGCTADMIPNMEAAVISQSVEVKPDSDGEERLLIADMVLEVDMKLYREEEHEVVLDVYTPLRQCIPKGKTEALESLLIRNFSKCRLSDRIEMKETRGKILQICHSQGQVKVDKTRIVEGGVQVDGIVQLKILYIVGNDDMPFYSMETMIPFTQTVEAGGITEQSVYYLHADLEQLATSMVDSDEIEIRATVSLNLLVMSCQETMVIDKAVSYTH
;
A
#
# COMPACT_ATOMS: atom_id res chain seq x y z
N VAL A 1 7.25 24.39 26.80
CA VAL A 1 7.08 22.94 26.76
C VAL A 1 6.38 22.62 25.46
N ASP A 2 7.07 21.92 24.57
CA ASP A 2 6.47 21.42 23.35
C ASP A 2 5.82 20.07 23.60
N GLU A 3 4.69 19.81 22.99
CA GLU A 3 3.97 18.56 23.09
C GLU A 3 4.13 17.78 21.77
N LEU A 4 4.85 16.67 21.82
CA LEU A 4 5.09 15.78 20.70
C LEU A 4 4.45 14.43 20.97
N ALA A 5 3.42 14.04 20.20
CA ALA A 5 2.70 12.78 20.35
C ALA A 5 2.28 12.45 21.80
N GLY A 6 1.85 13.46 22.59
CA GLY A 6 1.49 13.34 23.99
C GLY A 6 2.67 13.38 24.97
N ILE A 7 3.89 13.52 24.49
CA ILE A 7 5.10 13.67 25.30
C ILE A 7 5.38 15.16 25.48
N ARG A 8 5.52 15.59 26.75
CA ARG A 8 5.91 16.96 27.05
C ARG A 8 7.43 17.08 27.11
N LEU A 9 7.99 17.79 26.14
CA LEU A 9 9.43 18.06 26.08
C LEU A 9 9.71 19.46 26.62
N PRO A 10 10.49 19.61 27.73
CA PRO A 10 10.91 20.90 28.19
C PRO A 10 11.94 21.52 27.22
N VAL A 11 11.61 22.65 26.63
CA VAL A 11 12.48 23.35 25.66
C VAL A 11 13.11 24.62 26.24
N ALA A 12 12.58 25.12 27.37
CA ALA A 12 13.11 26.28 28.08
C ALA A 12 12.79 26.25 29.58
N VAL A 13 13.53 27.03 30.34
CA VAL A 13 13.31 27.30 31.77
C VAL A 13 13.14 28.82 31.92
N ASP A 14 12.04 29.25 32.54
CA ASP A 14 11.70 30.65 32.75
C ASP A 14 12.45 31.26 34.00
N ASP A 15 13.75 31.07 34.07
CA ASP A 15 14.59 31.66 35.09
C ASP A 15 15.97 32.04 34.50
N GLU A 16 16.26 33.31 34.41
CA GLU A 16 17.50 33.85 33.82
C GLU A 16 18.76 33.42 34.60
N THR A 17 18.60 32.96 35.84
CA THR A 17 19.72 32.50 36.71
C THR A 17 20.07 31.04 36.46
N VAL A 18 19.33 30.35 35.59
CA VAL A 18 19.48 28.91 35.36
C VAL A 18 20.11 28.69 33.97
N SER A 19 21.21 27.97 33.94
CA SER A 19 21.82 27.46 32.72
C SER A 19 21.24 26.09 32.37
N VAL A 20 20.95 25.87 31.12
CA VAL A 20 20.39 24.62 30.62
C VAL A 20 21.31 23.99 29.59
N LYS A 21 21.49 22.67 29.69
CA LYS A 21 22.15 21.87 28.65
C LYS A 21 21.08 21.35 27.69
N LYS A 22 21.14 21.82 26.44
CA LYS A 22 20.22 21.40 25.37
C LYS A 22 20.91 20.49 24.39
N LYS A 23 20.14 19.62 23.76
CA LYS A 23 20.55 18.79 22.61
C LYS A 23 19.52 18.92 21.51
N PRO A 24 19.92 19.31 20.29
CA PRO A 24 19.01 19.28 19.15
C PRO A 24 18.73 17.81 18.79
N MET A 25 17.47 17.49 18.61
CA MET A 25 16.99 16.15 18.22
C MET A 25 15.93 16.32 17.14
N LYS A 26 16.09 15.58 16.05
CA LYS A 26 15.04 15.44 15.03
C LYS A 26 14.08 14.35 15.48
N LEU A 27 12.85 14.73 15.74
CA LEU A 27 11.82 13.84 16.26
C LEU A 27 10.68 13.71 15.27
N LEU A 28 10.11 12.52 15.20
CA LEU A 28 9.01 12.18 14.33
C LEU A 28 7.70 12.21 15.12
N SER A 29 6.70 12.90 14.60
CA SER A 29 5.36 12.93 15.17
C SER A 29 4.33 12.53 14.13
N LEU A 30 3.30 11.79 14.55
CA LEU A 30 2.13 11.52 13.71
C LEU A 30 1.30 12.80 13.60
N ALA A 31 1.41 13.49 12.48
CA ALA A 31 0.74 14.77 12.25
C ALA A 31 -0.70 14.59 11.78
N VAL A 32 -0.95 13.60 10.92
CA VAL A 32 -2.28 13.31 10.39
C VAL A 32 -2.53 11.81 10.42
N HIS A 33 -3.69 11.41 10.91
CA HIS A 33 -4.21 10.05 10.73
C HIS A 33 -5.69 10.15 10.34
N LYS A 34 -5.98 9.84 9.09
CA LYS A 34 -7.34 9.91 8.53
C LYS A 34 -7.58 8.72 7.61
N LYS A 35 -8.80 8.20 7.64
CA LYS A 35 -9.33 7.29 6.61
C LYS A 35 -10.38 8.02 5.80
N ASP A 36 -10.32 7.84 4.50
CA ASP A 36 -11.30 8.40 3.58
C ASP A 36 -11.42 7.52 2.34
N THR A 37 -12.37 7.82 1.47
CA THR A 37 -12.66 7.01 0.29
C THR A 37 -12.50 7.79 -1.00
N LEU A 38 -11.97 7.12 -2.02
CA LEU A 38 -11.95 7.57 -3.40
C LEU A 38 -12.84 6.66 -4.23
N ARG A 39 -13.86 7.24 -4.87
CA ARG A 39 -14.73 6.52 -5.81
C ARG A 39 -14.29 6.77 -7.24
N LYS A 40 -14.13 5.70 -8.00
CA LYS A 40 -13.87 5.75 -9.45
C LYS A 40 -14.98 5.03 -10.18
N LYS A 41 -15.55 5.75 -11.15
CA LYS A 41 -16.55 5.24 -12.07
C LYS A 41 -16.03 5.32 -13.49
N GLU A 42 -16.21 4.26 -14.27
CA GLU A 42 -15.74 4.16 -15.64
C GLU A 42 -16.83 3.57 -16.53
N GLU A 43 -16.98 4.14 -17.72
CA GLU A 43 -17.90 3.68 -18.75
C GLU A 43 -17.12 2.95 -19.83
N ILE A 44 -17.45 1.68 -20.05
CA ILE A 44 -16.76 0.81 -21.00
C ILE A 44 -17.76 0.38 -22.05
N VAL A 45 -17.52 0.78 -23.29
CA VAL A 45 -18.34 0.39 -24.43
C VAL A 45 -17.79 -0.89 -25.05
N LEU A 46 -18.63 -1.90 -25.25
CA LEU A 46 -18.23 -3.13 -25.94
C LEU A 46 -17.88 -2.83 -27.40
N SER A 47 -16.78 -3.42 -27.86
CA SER A 47 -16.37 -3.30 -29.26
C SER A 47 -17.42 -3.93 -30.21
N SER A 48 -17.57 -3.38 -31.38
CA SER A 48 -18.62 -3.79 -32.37
C SER A 48 -18.55 -5.25 -32.82
N ASN A 49 -17.40 -5.90 -32.66
CA ASN A 49 -17.19 -7.31 -32.98
C ASN A 49 -17.62 -8.29 -31.87
N LYS A 50 -18.13 -7.78 -30.76
CA LYS A 50 -18.64 -8.60 -29.63
C LYS A 50 -20.18 -8.50 -29.61
N PRO A 51 -20.88 -9.61 -29.25
CA PRO A 51 -22.32 -9.58 -29.07
C PRO A 51 -22.70 -8.71 -27.87
N ASN A 52 -23.95 -8.25 -27.81
CA ASN A 52 -24.50 -7.56 -26.66
C ASN A 52 -24.52 -8.47 -25.44
N VAL A 53 -24.63 -7.90 -24.27
CA VAL A 53 -24.67 -8.67 -23.02
C VAL A 53 -26.07 -9.17 -22.76
N ALA A 54 -26.25 -10.50 -22.77
CA ALA A 54 -27.48 -11.12 -22.29
C ALA A 54 -27.46 -11.33 -20.76
N GLU A 55 -26.30 -11.71 -20.23
CA GLU A 55 -26.13 -11.99 -18.80
C GLU A 55 -24.67 -11.83 -18.38
N LEU A 56 -24.43 -11.11 -17.27
CA LEU A 56 -23.13 -11.07 -16.61
C LEU A 56 -22.93 -12.33 -15.79
N LEU A 57 -21.83 -13.06 -16.06
CA LEU A 57 -21.48 -14.29 -15.33
C LEU A 57 -20.52 -14.01 -14.18
N TRP A 58 -19.53 -13.17 -14.44
CA TRP A 58 -18.52 -12.81 -13.44
C TRP A 58 -17.82 -11.51 -13.83
N HIS A 59 -17.42 -10.75 -12.83
CA HIS A 59 -16.60 -9.55 -13.02
C HIS A 59 -15.64 -9.35 -11.85
N THR A 60 -14.56 -8.65 -12.10
CA THR A 60 -13.65 -8.13 -11.07
C THR A 60 -13.07 -6.79 -11.50
N ALA A 61 -12.76 -5.95 -10.51
CA ALA A 61 -12.04 -4.72 -10.70
C ALA A 61 -10.88 -4.63 -9.71
N GLU A 62 -9.70 -4.29 -10.20
CA GLU A 62 -8.48 -4.19 -9.43
C GLU A 62 -7.80 -2.86 -9.68
N VAL A 63 -7.03 -2.40 -8.71
CA VAL A 63 -6.10 -1.28 -8.89
C VAL A 63 -4.68 -1.81 -8.85
N ARG A 64 -3.90 -1.43 -9.83
CA ARG A 64 -2.48 -1.77 -9.92
C ARG A 64 -1.63 -0.51 -9.99
N GLY A 65 -0.38 -0.61 -9.51
CA GLY A 65 0.55 0.49 -9.56
C GLY A 65 0.07 1.74 -8.82
N LEU A 66 -0.64 1.58 -7.70
CA LEU A 66 -1.17 2.70 -6.94
C LEU A 66 -0.03 3.51 -6.32
N ASP A 67 -0.02 4.81 -6.62
CA ASP A 67 0.91 5.81 -6.09
C ASP A 67 0.12 6.85 -5.32
N LEU A 68 0.38 6.94 -4.01
CA LEU A 68 -0.26 7.88 -3.09
C LEU A 68 0.77 8.94 -2.69
N ARG A 69 0.48 10.22 -2.97
CA ARG A 69 1.38 11.34 -2.67
C ARG A 69 0.68 12.39 -1.84
N PRO A 70 1.26 12.79 -0.70
CA PRO A 70 0.77 13.94 0.04
C PRO A 70 1.03 15.24 -0.75
N GLU A 71 0.04 16.10 -0.80
CA GLU A 71 0.09 17.48 -1.31
C GLU A 71 -0.54 18.40 -0.25
N GLU A 72 -0.65 19.70 -0.51
CA GLU A 72 -1.29 20.64 0.40
C GLU A 72 -2.77 20.30 0.59
N ASP A 73 -3.18 19.98 1.83
CA ASP A 73 -4.55 19.63 2.26
C ASP A 73 -5.19 18.45 1.53
N ARG A 74 -4.43 17.63 0.81
CA ARG A 74 -4.94 16.47 0.09
C ARG A 74 -3.88 15.39 -0.14
N VAL A 75 -4.34 14.19 -0.45
CA VAL A 75 -3.51 13.10 -0.97
C VAL A 75 -3.94 12.81 -2.41
N LYS A 76 -2.98 12.91 -3.32
CA LYS A 76 -3.18 12.55 -4.72
C LYS A 76 -2.95 11.05 -4.91
N ALA A 77 -3.95 10.39 -5.49
CA ALA A 77 -3.90 8.98 -5.86
C ALA A 77 -3.81 8.85 -7.38
N LYS A 78 -2.86 8.05 -7.86
CA LYS A 78 -2.73 7.66 -9.28
C LYS A 78 -2.57 6.16 -9.36
N GLY A 79 -3.12 5.55 -10.38
CA GLY A 79 -3.01 4.12 -10.60
C GLY A 79 -3.64 3.70 -11.91
N GLU A 80 -3.76 2.42 -12.13
CA GLU A 80 -4.40 1.81 -13.27
C GLU A 80 -5.56 0.94 -12.79
N LEU A 81 -6.75 1.22 -13.29
CA LEU A 81 -7.95 0.42 -13.04
C LEU A 81 -8.03 -0.69 -14.06
N TYR A 82 -7.98 -1.93 -13.60
CA TYR A 82 -8.22 -3.14 -14.41
C TYR A 82 -9.62 -3.65 -14.13
N VAL A 83 -10.39 -3.84 -15.20
CA VAL A 83 -11.74 -4.42 -15.15
C VAL A 83 -11.77 -5.66 -16.03
N PHE A 84 -12.18 -6.77 -15.46
CA PHE A 84 -12.47 -7.99 -16.19
C PHE A 84 -13.95 -8.31 -16.10
N VAL A 85 -14.55 -8.70 -17.21
CA VAL A 85 -15.95 -9.10 -17.30
C VAL A 85 -16.07 -10.36 -18.14
N LEU A 86 -16.75 -11.36 -17.60
CA LEU A 86 -17.19 -12.56 -18.30
C LEU A 86 -18.71 -12.52 -18.42
N TYR A 87 -19.24 -12.70 -19.62
CA TYR A 87 -20.66 -12.59 -19.89
C TYR A 87 -21.13 -13.57 -20.97
N THR A 88 -22.43 -13.81 -21.03
CA THR A 88 -23.08 -14.52 -22.12
C THR A 88 -23.60 -13.50 -23.13
N GLY A 89 -23.28 -13.69 -24.41
CA GLY A 89 -23.79 -12.87 -25.49
C GLY A 89 -25.27 -13.13 -25.79
N ASP A 90 -25.92 -12.18 -26.44
CA ASP A 90 -27.32 -12.29 -26.94
C ASP A 90 -27.41 -12.92 -28.33
N ASP A 91 -26.27 -13.41 -28.86
CA ASP A 91 -26.20 -14.14 -30.12
C ASP A 91 -26.95 -15.49 -30.06
N GLU A 92 -27.30 -16.06 -31.25
CA GLU A 92 -28.07 -17.31 -31.37
C GLU A 92 -27.44 -18.48 -30.60
N GLY A 93 -26.09 -18.49 -30.49
CA GLY A 93 -25.33 -19.51 -29.76
C GLY A 93 -25.20 -19.23 -28.28
N ARG A 94 -25.64 -18.06 -27.78
CA ARG A 94 -25.39 -17.60 -26.39
C ARG A 94 -23.94 -17.84 -25.98
N THR A 95 -23.03 -17.37 -26.85
CA THR A 95 -21.60 -17.62 -26.67
C THR A 95 -21.06 -16.89 -25.42
N HIS A 96 -20.15 -17.56 -24.73
CA HIS A 96 -19.46 -16.92 -23.62
C HIS A 96 -18.35 -16.01 -24.13
N GLN A 97 -18.36 -14.79 -23.66
CA GLN A 97 -17.44 -13.73 -24.03
C GLN A 97 -16.76 -13.14 -22.79
N TRP A 98 -15.59 -12.59 -22.97
CA TRP A 98 -14.92 -11.82 -21.92
C TRP A 98 -14.31 -10.54 -22.46
N LEU A 99 -14.08 -9.61 -21.56
CA LEU A 99 -13.44 -8.33 -21.80
C LEU A 99 -12.45 -8.06 -20.70
N GLU A 100 -11.23 -7.68 -21.07
CA GLU A 100 -10.29 -7.00 -20.18
C GLU A 100 -10.20 -5.54 -20.60
N TYR A 101 -10.31 -4.66 -19.62
CA TYR A 101 -10.24 -3.22 -19.84
C TYR A 101 -9.30 -2.62 -18.78
N SER A 102 -8.37 -1.79 -19.25
CA SER A 102 -7.42 -1.11 -18.39
C SER A 102 -7.42 0.37 -18.72
N VAL A 103 -7.51 1.20 -17.67
CA VAL A 103 -7.48 2.65 -17.81
C VAL A 103 -6.72 3.31 -16.67
N PRO A 104 -5.79 4.24 -16.97
CA PRO A 104 -5.16 5.04 -15.94
C PRO A 104 -6.17 5.97 -15.29
N PHE A 105 -6.06 6.14 -13.98
CA PHE A 105 -6.87 7.11 -13.26
C PHE A 105 -6.04 8.01 -12.35
N SER A 106 -6.58 9.17 -12.05
CA SER A 106 -6.07 10.07 -11.02
C SER A 106 -7.25 10.58 -10.20
N GLY A 107 -7.07 10.65 -8.90
CA GLY A 107 -8.06 11.17 -7.97
C GLY A 107 -7.38 11.88 -6.80
N GLU A 108 -8.18 12.56 -6.00
CA GLU A 108 -7.73 13.28 -4.82
C GLU A 108 -8.60 12.89 -3.62
N VAL A 109 -7.96 12.73 -2.48
CA VAL A 109 -8.61 12.48 -1.19
C VAL A 109 -8.29 13.64 -0.28
N GLU A 110 -9.32 14.24 0.33
CA GLU A 110 -9.14 15.35 1.26
C GLU A 110 -8.34 14.93 2.50
N CYS A 111 -7.30 15.68 2.82
CA CYS A 111 -6.44 15.44 3.95
C CYS A 111 -6.01 16.77 4.60
N PRO A 112 -6.91 17.45 5.34
CA PRO A 112 -6.63 18.74 5.96
C PRO A 112 -5.39 18.72 6.86
N GLY A 113 -4.52 19.70 6.70
CA GLY A 113 -3.25 19.81 7.42
C GLY A 113 -2.11 18.94 6.88
N CYS A 114 -2.34 18.22 5.78
CA CYS A 114 -1.31 17.50 5.05
C CYS A 114 -0.45 18.48 4.25
N THR A 115 0.84 18.20 4.15
CA THR A 115 1.81 18.94 3.32
C THR A 115 2.70 17.97 2.55
N ALA A 116 3.29 18.42 1.45
CA ALA A 116 4.07 17.56 0.54
C ALA A 116 5.39 17.05 1.14
N ASP A 117 5.89 17.67 2.20
CA ASP A 117 7.11 17.32 2.92
C ASP A 117 6.88 16.25 4.01
N MET A 118 5.62 15.93 4.32
CA MET A 118 5.30 14.90 5.30
C MET A 118 5.72 13.51 4.81
N ILE A 119 6.09 12.67 5.76
CA ILE A 119 6.52 11.29 5.53
C ILE A 119 5.27 10.40 5.52
N PRO A 120 4.90 9.84 4.35
CA PRO A 120 3.70 9.03 4.25
C PRO A 120 3.94 7.57 4.67
N ASN A 121 2.97 7.04 5.40
CA ASN A 121 2.71 5.63 5.62
C ASN A 121 1.23 5.40 5.29
N MET A 122 0.95 5.15 4.02
CA MET A 122 -0.41 5.11 3.48
C MET A 122 -0.69 3.76 2.83
N GLU A 123 -1.92 3.29 3.03
CA GLU A 123 -2.45 2.07 2.43
C GLU A 123 -3.77 2.35 1.74
N ALA A 124 -4.07 1.59 0.69
CA ALA A 124 -5.39 1.62 0.10
C ALA A 124 -5.89 0.21 -0.23
N ALA A 125 -7.19 0.02 -0.08
CA ALA A 125 -7.87 -1.23 -0.39
C ALA A 125 -9.16 -0.97 -1.16
N VAL A 126 -9.46 -1.86 -2.11
CA VAL A 126 -10.78 -1.87 -2.77
C VAL A 126 -11.80 -2.45 -1.78
N ILE A 127 -12.74 -1.62 -1.32
CA ILE A 127 -13.79 -2.03 -0.37
C ILE A 127 -15.12 -2.33 -1.05
N SER A 128 -15.32 -1.85 -2.27
CA SER A 128 -16.52 -2.13 -3.07
C SER A 128 -16.18 -2.08 -4.55
N GLN A 129 -16.78 -2.99 -5.31
CA GLN A 129 -16.73 -2.99 -6.76
C GLN A 129 -18.02 -3.54 -7.33
N SER A 130 -18.48 -2.97 -8.42
CA SER A 130 -19.62 -3.46 -9.20
C SER A 130 -19.44 -3.17 -10.69
N VAL A 131 -20.05 -4.00 -11.52
CA VAL A 131 -20.20 -3.75 -12.94
C VAL A 131 -21.68 -3.92 -13.27
N GLU A 132 -22.27 -2.90 -13.87
CA GLU A 132 -23.66 -2.90 -14.35
C GLU A 132 -23.68 -2.81 -15.86
N VAL A 133 -24.60 -3.54 -16.48
CA VAL A 133 -24.91 -3.41 -17.91
C VAL A 133 -25.98 -2.38 -18.10
N LYS A 134 -25.81 -1.51 -19.10
CA LYS A 134 -26.80 -0.50 -19.50
C LYS A 134 -26.93 -0.46 -21.01
N PRO A 135 -28.10 -0.06 -21.50
CA PRO A 135 -28.27 0.20 -22.91
C PRO A 135 -27.40 1.40 -23.33
N ASP A 136 -26.85 1.30 -24.54
CA ASP A 136 -26.18 2.39 -25.20
C ASP A 136 -27.19 3.37 -25.87
N SER A 137 -26.71 4.28 -26.74
CA SER A 137 -27.54 5.25 -27.45
C SER A 137 -28.58 4.61 -28.39
N ASP A 138 -28.31 3.40 -28.86
CA ASP A 138 -29.16 2.65 -29.79
C ASP A 138 -30.12 1.69 -29.05
N GLY A 139 -30.03 1.65 -27.73
CA GLY A 139 -30.85 0.80 -26.86
C GLY A 139 -30.32 -0.62 -26.71
N GLU A 140 -29.09 -0.89 -27.12
CA GLU A 140 -28.45 -2.20 -27.04
C GLU A 140 -27.65 -2.33 -25.71
N GLU A 141 -27.71 -3.47 -25.07
CA GLU A 141 -27.00 -3.77 -23.78
C GLU A 141 -25.50 -3.95 -24.04
N ARG A 142 -24.81 -2.82 -24.29
CA ARG A 142 -23.39 -2.74 -24.68
C ARG A 142 -22.54 -1.83 -23.81
N LEU A 143 -23.15 -1.07 -22.90
CA LEU A 143 -22.46 -0.16 -22.01
C LEU A 143 -22.26 -0.82 -20.66
N LEU A 144 -21.01 -1.01 -20.24
CA LEU A 144 -20.65 -1.53 -18.92
C LEU A 144 -20.23 -0.36 -18.02
N ILE A 145 -20.87 -0.22 -16.89
CA ILE A 145 -20.52 0.78 -15.88
C ILE A 145 -19.76 0.08 -14.76
N ALA A 146 -18.46 0.27 -14.73
CA ALA A 146 -17.61 -0.20 -13.63
C ALA A 146 -17.57 0.88 -12.55
N ASP A 147 -17.90 0.52 -11.32
CA ASP A 147 -17.89 1.41 -10.13
C ASP A 147 -17.05 0.78 -9.05
N MET A 148 -16.06 1.51 -8.55
CA MET A 148 -15.11 1.04 -7.56
C MET A 148 -14.91 2.07 -6.47
N VAL A 149 -14.82 1.62 -5.22
CA VAL A 149 -14.51 2.45 -4.07
C VAL A 149 -13.23 1.94 -3.42
N LEU A 150 -12.24 2.84 -3.34
CA LEU A 150 -10.99 2.65 -2.60
C LEU A 150 -11.11 3.31 -1.23
N GLU A 151 -10.85 2.58 -0.15
CA GLU A 151 -10.55 3.17 1.15
C GLU A 151 -9.06 3.47 1.21
N VAL A 152 -8.71 4.68 1.63
CA VAL A 152 -7.32 5.12 1.81
C VAL A 152 -7.09 5.42 3.29
N ASP A 153 -6.19 4.69 3.94
CA ASP A 153 -5.71 4.95 5.30
C ASP A 153 -4.45 5.82 5.20
N MET A 154 -4.53 7.04 5.69
CA MET A 154 -3.48 8.06 5.57
C MET A 154 -2.87 8.34 6.93
N LYS A 155 -1.66 7.84 7.17
CA LYS A 155 -0.81 8.21 8.30
C LYS A 155 0.35 9.02 7.78
N LEU A 156 0.41 10.28 8.20
CA LEU A 156 1.43 11.22 7.76
C LEU A 156 2.22 11.71 8.96
N TYR A 157 3.52 11.55 8.89
CA TYR A 157 4.44 11.95 9.94
C TYR A 157 5.16 13.22 9.56
N ARG A 158 5.42 14.06 10.55
CA ARG A 158 6.26 15.25 10.44
C ARG A 158 7.54 15.04 11.22
N GLU A 159 8.67 15.39 10.62
CA GLU A 159 9.96 15.42 11.28
C GLU A 159 10.26 16.88 11.66
N GLU A 160 10.44 17.13 12.96
CA GLU A 160 10.73 18.46 13.48
C GLU A 160 11.98 18.42 14.37
N GLU A 161 12.77 19.49 14.34
CA GLU A 161 13.94 19.62 15.21
C GLU A 161 13.53 20.30 16.51
N HIS A 162 13.76 19.60 17.62
CA HIS A 162 13.48 20.07 18.97
C HIS A 162 14.76 20.20 19.76
N GLU A 163 14.94 21.30 20.46
CA GLU A 163 16.00 21.46 21.45
C GLU A 163 15.55 20.89 22.80
N VAL A 164 15.93 19.64 23.10
CA VAL A 164 15.53 18.95 24.32
C VAL A 164 16.47 19.30 25.46
N VAL A 165 15.92 19.72 26.62
CA VAL A 165 16.68 20.00 27.83
C VAL A 165 17.08 18.70 28.53
N LEU A 166 18.37 18.44 28.59
CA LEU A 166 18.94 17.23 29.22
C LEU A 166 19.45 17.46 30.61
N ASP A 167 19.82 18.71 30.97
CA ASP A 167 20.37 19.05 32.30
C ASP A 167 20.10 20.53 32.62
N VAL A 168 20.03 20.83 33.92
CA VAL A 168 19.75 22.16 34.47
C VAL A 168 20.72 22.48 35.58
N TYR A 169 21.39 23.64 35.51
CA TYR A 169 22.36 24.08 36.50
C TYR A 169 22.14 25.54 36.86
N THR A 170 22.28 25.85 38.15
CA THR A 170 22.36 27.21 38.66
C THR A 170 23.42 27.32 39.77
N PRO A 171 24.29 28.35 39.72
CA PRO A 171 25.29 28.61 40.77
C PRO A 171 24.70 29.18 42.05
N LEU A 172 23.48 29.70 41.98
CA LEU A 172 22.86 30.44 43.09
C LEU A 172 22.05 29.56 44.06
N ARG A 173 21.67 28.35 43.65
CA ARG A 173 20.78 27.45 44.41
C ARG A 173 21.11 26.00 44.09
N GLN A 174 20.85 25.11 45.05
CA GLN A 174 20.88 23.70 44.72
C GLN A 174 19.68 23.35 43.86
N CYS A 175 19.92 22.97 42.62
CA CYS A 175 18.91 22.54 41.68
C CYS A 175 18.96 21.00 41.54
N ILE A 176 17.87 20.35 41.83
CA ILE A 176 17.74 18.90 41.63
C ILE A 176 16.82 18.65 40.47
N PRO A 177 17.36 18.31 39.28
CA PRO A 177 16.54 17.92 38.16
C PRO A 177 15.87 16.58 38.43
N LYS A 178 14.58 16.49 38.17
CA LYS A 178 13.83 15.24 38.09
C LYS A 178 13.64 14.89 36.63
N GLY A 179 14.30 13.83 36.23
CA GLY A 179 14.17 13.30 34.86
C GLY A 179 13.11 12.20 34.78
N LYS A 180 12.58 12.00 33.60
CA LYS A 180 11.82 10.84 33.17
C LYS A 180 12.44 10.27 31.91
N THR A 181 12.33 8.97 31.71
CA THR A 181 12.75 8.32 30.49
C THR A 181 11.57 8.35 29.51
N GLU A 182 11.81 8.90 28.33
CA GLU A 182 10.85 8.94 27.23
C GLU A 182 11.41 8.22 26.01
N ALA A 183 10.55 7.47 25.33
CA ALA A 183 10.85 6.85 24.04
C ALA A 183 10.62 7.87 22.94
N LEU A 184 11.69 8.38 22.35
CA LEU A 184 11.66 9.38 21.30
C LEU A 184 11.88 8.70 19.96
N GLU A 185 10.98 8.93 19.02
CA GLU A 185 11.04 8.37 17.68
C GLU A 185 11.65 9.37 16.70
N SER A 186 12.52 8.88 15.84
CA SER A 186 13.09 9.63 14.72
C SER A 186 13.05 8.79 13.45
N LEU A 187 13.00 9.45 12.29
CA LEU A 187 13.11 8.74 11.01
C LEU A 187 14.51 8.14 10.89
N LEU A 188 14.60 6.83 10.73
CA LEU A 188 15.86 6.18 10.40
C LEU A 188 16.05 6.14 8.88
N ILE A 189 15.10 5.54 8.18
CA ILE A 189 15.14 5.44 6.72
C ILE A 189 13.74 5.18 6.16
N ARG A 190 13.53 5.64 4.94
CA ARG A 190 12.45 5.22 4.07
C ARG A 190 13.07 4.66 2.79
N ASN A 191 12.78 3.41 2.50
CA ASN A 191 13.34 2.75 1.34
C ASN A 191 12.31 1.88 0.64
N PHE A 192 12.60 1.55 -0.59
CA PHE A 192 11.72 0.73 -1.38
C PHE A 192 12.51 -0.25 -2.25
N SER A 193 11.96 -1.43 -2.47
CA SER A 193 12.56 -2.47 -3.31
C SER A 193 11.53 -3.10 -4.23
N LYS A 194 11.97 -3.61 -5.37
CA LYS A 194 11.15 -4.40 -6.28
C LYS A 194 11.70 -5.82 -6.38
N CYS A 195 10.82 -6.79 -6.15
CA CYS A 195 11.11 -8.20 -6.36
C CYS A 195 10.45 -8.64 -7.66
N ARG A 196 11.27 -9.08 -8.63
CA ARG A 196 10.78 -9.64 -9.90
C ARG A 196 10.78 -11.15 -9.83
N LEU A 197 9.63 -11.72 -10.13
CA LEU A 197 9.39 -13.15 -10.08
C LEU A 197 9.06 -13.65 -11.48
N SER A 198 9.55 -14.83 -11.80
CA SER A 198 9.18 -15.55 -13.01
C SER A 198 9.06 -17.02 -12.64
N ASP A 199 7.98 -17.65 -13.06
CA ASP A 199 7.72 -19.07 -12.85
C ASP A 199 7.05 -19.68 -14.05
N ARG A 200 7.17 -21.01 -14.23
CA ARG A 200 6.54 -21.78 -15.28
C ARG A 200 5.77 -22.93 -14.67
N ILE A 201 4.56 -23.06 -15.10
CA ILE A 201 3.64 -24.09 -14.58
C ILE A 201 3.23 -25.01 -15.70
N GLU A 202 3.59 -26.29 -15.54
CA GLU A 202 3.09 -27.36 -16.40
C GLU A 202 1.66 -27.72 -15.99
N MET A 203 0.77 -27.77 -16.96
CA MET A 203 -0.62 -28.16 -16.77
C MET A 203 -0.74 -29.68 -16.78
N LYS A 204 -1.45 -30.21 -15.79
CA LYS A 204 -1.69 -31.65 -15.74
C LYS A 204 -2.63 -32.06 -16.88
N GLU A 205 -2.29 -33.11 -17.61
CA GLU A 205 -3.02 -33.66 -18.75
C GLU A 205 -4.54 -33.92 -18.51
N THR A 206 -4.95 -34.04 -17.25
CA THR A 206 -6.34 -34.32 -16.86
C THR A 206 -7.33 -33.18 -17.16
N ARG A 207 -6.85 -31.97 -17.48
CA ARG A 207 -7.70 -30.77 -17.70
C ARG A 207 -7.81 -30.36 -19.18
N GLY A 208 -7.14 -31.07 -20.10
CA GLY A 208 -7.11 -30.73 -21.51
C GLY A 208 -6.09 -29.62 -21.84
N LYS A 209 -5.87 -29.43 -23.13
CA LYS A 209 -4.93 -28.43 -23.64
C LYS A 209 -5.50 -27.03 -23.54
N ILE A 210 -4.67 -26.10 -23.07
CA ILE A 210 -5.05 -24.68 -23.00
C ILE A 210 -5.15 -24.11 -24.42
N LEU A 211 -6.26 -23.46 -24.70
CA LEU A 211 -6.43 -22.70 -25.94
C LEU A 211 -6.11 -21.23 -25.75
N GLN A 212 -6.50 -20.67 -24.59
CA GLN A 212 -6.31 -19.25 -24.29
C GLN A 212 -6.38 -18.99 -22.79
N ILE A 213 -5.56 -18.06 -22.29
CA ILE A 213 -5.71 -17.46 -20.97
C ILE A 213 -6.68 -16.29 -21.10
N CYS A 214 -7.74 -16.28 -20.27
CA CYS A 214 -8.77 -15.24 -20.29
C CYS A 214 -8.49 -14.15 -19.28
N HIS A 215 -8.01 -14.52 -18.09
CA HIS A 215 -7.76 -13.56 -17.00
C HIS A 215 -6.75 -14.11 -15.98
N SER A 216 -6.03 -13.21 -15.36
CA SER A 216 -5.12 -13.53 -14.27
C SER A 216 -5.19 -12.48 -13.18
N GLN A 217 -5.45 -12.94 -11.96
CA GLN A 217 -5.53 -12.12 -10.75
C GLN A 217 -4.47 -12.57 -9.77
N GLY A 218 -3.87 -11.62 -9.06
CA GLY A 218 -2.82 -11.90 -8.09
C GLY A 218 -2.96 -11.07 -6.83
N GLN A 219 -2.50 -11.66 -5.71
CA GLN A 219 -2.41 -10.97 -4.42
C GLN A 219 -1.10 -11.33 -3.75
N VAL A 220 -0.41 -10.31 -3.22
CA VAL A 220 0.78 -10.50 -2.39
C VAL A 220 0.36 -10.79 -0.95
N LYS A 221 0.97 -11.79 -0.33
CA LYS A 221 0.87 -12.07 1.09
C LYS A 221 2.26 -12.15 1.69
N VAL A 222 2.50 -11.33 2.71
CA VAL A 222 3.73 -11.40 3.50
C VAL A 222 3.52 -12.42 4.60
N ASP A 223 4.36 -13.45 4.63
CA ASP A 223 4.29 -14.51 5.64
C ASP A 223 5.13 -14.15 6.86
N LYS A 224 6.32 -13.60 6.63
CA LYS A 224 7.27 -13.29 7.69
C LYS A 224 8.18 -12.15 7.31
N THR A 225 8.48 -11.30 8.30
CA THR A 225 9.54 -10.31 8.24
C THR A 225 10.54 -10.53 9.35
N ARG A 226 11.79 -10.22 9.11
CA ARG A 226 12.86 -10.26 10.13
C ARG A 226 13.94 -9.23 9.84
N ILE A 227 14.45 -8.62 10.90
CA ILE A 227 15.61 -7.75 10.81
C ILE A 227 16.83 -8.63 10.56
N VAL A 228 17.61 -8.25 9.54
CA VAL A 228 18.88 -8.87 9.18
C VAL A 228 19.95 -7.79 9.14
N GLU A 229 21.21 -8.18 8.95
CA GLU A 229 22.29 -7.21 8.79
C GLU A 229 22.01 -6.27 7.61
N GLY A 230 21.87 -4.98 7.91
CA GLY A 230 21.64 -3.93 6.92
C GLY A 230 20.24 -3.82 6.34
N GLY A 231 19.22 -4.52 6.87
CA GLY A 231 17.87 -4.40 6.33
C GLY A 231 16.79 -5.25 6.98
N VAL A 232 15.65 -5.32 6.28
CA VAL A 232 14.52 -6.18 6.63
C VAL A 232 14.36 -7.21 5.52
N GLN A 233 14.51 -8.49 5.88
CA GLN A 233 14.18 -9.60 5.00
C GLN A 233 12.68 -9.86 5.08
N VAL A 234 12.07 -10.00 3.91
CA VAL A 234 10.65 -10.24 3.70
C VAL A 234 10.50 -11.58 2.98
N ASP A 235 9.83 -12.52 3.61
CA ASP A 235 9.43 -13.79 3.03
C ASP A 235 7.92 -13.74 2.77
N GLY A 236 7.49 -14.12 1.59
CA GLY A 236 6.07 -14.07 1.22
C GLY A 236 5.74 -14.89 -0.02
N ILE A 237 4.51 -14.80 -0.44
CA ILE A 237 3.97 -15.47 -1.63
C ILE A 237 3.17 -14.50 -2.49
N VAL A 238 3.22 -14.70 -3.80
CA VAL A 238 2.21 -14.17 -4.72
C VAL A 238 1.21 -15.28 -4.98
N GLN A 239 -0.01 -15.12 -4.47
CA GLN A 239 -1.12 -16.03 -4.73
C GLN A 239 -1.81 -15.61 -6.01
N LEU A 240 -2.02 -16.57 -6.93
CA LEU A 240 -2.53 -16.31 -8.27
C LEU A 240 -3.76 -17.15 -8.55
N LYS A 241 -4.70 -16.56 -9.26
CA LYS A 241 -5.84 -17.23 -9.90
C LYS A 241 -5.80 -16.96 -11.39
N ILE A 242 -5.84 -18.01 -12.19
CA ILE A 242 -5.78 -17.90 -13.65
C ILE A 242 -7.02 -18.58 -14.22
N LEU A 243 -7.79 -17.84 -15.03
CA LEU A 243 -8.91 -18.32 -15.81
C LEU A 243 -8.45 -18.58 -17.25
N TYR A 244 -8.72 -19.75 -17.76
CA TYR A 244 -8.32 -20.18 -19.10
C TYR A 244 -9.37 -21.05 -19.79
N ILE A 245 -9.29 -21.16 -21.11
CA ILE A 245 -10.16 -21.96 -21.95
C ILE A 245 -9.40 -23.20 -22.42
N VAL A 246 -10.09 -24.33 -22.43
CA VAL A 246 -9.64 -25.58 -23.04
C VAL A 246 -10.57 -26.02 -24.17
N GLY A 247 -10.12 -26.93 -25.04
CA GLY A 247 -10.91 -27.46 -26.15
C GLY A 247 -11.97 -28.47 -25.69
N ASN A 248 -12.92 -28.01 -24.88
CA ASN A 248 -14.08 -28.79 -24.45
C ASN A 248 -15.35 -27.95 -24.65
N ASP A 249 -16.22 -28.35 -25.56
CA ASP A 249 -17.41 -27.58 -25.96
C ASP A 249 -18.46 -27.52 -24.82
N ASP A 250 -18.51 -28.52 -23.96
CA ASP A 250 -19.50 -28.59 -22.85
C ASP A 250 -19.06 -27.72 -21.64
N MET A 251 -17.76 -27.68 -21.35
CA MET A 251 -17.18 -26.91 -20.24
C MET A 251 -15.85 -26.30 -20.66
N PRO A 252 -15.86 -25.17 -21.38
CA PRO A 252 -14.63 -24.59 -21.92
C PRO A 252 -13.79 -23.83 -20.88
N PHE A 253 -14.40 -23.29 -19.81
CA PHE A 253 -13.71 -22.46 -18.82
C PHE A 253 -13.21 -23.27 -17.63
N TYR A 254 -11.94 -23.08 -17.31
CA TYR A 254 -11.30 -23.64 -16.13
C TYR A 254 -10.54 -22.55 -15.39
N SER A 255 -10.42 -22.72 -14.08
CA SER A 255 -9.56 -21.90 -13.24
C SER A 255 -8.52 -22.75 -12.53
N MET A 256 -7.36 -22.16 -12.31
CA MET A 256 -6.32 -22.72 -11.46
C MET A 256 -5.87 -21.71 -10.43
N GLU A 257 -5.44 -22.20 -9.27
CA GLU A 257 -4.77 -21.42 -8.24
C GLU A 257 -3.33 -21.91 -8.11
N THR A 258 -2.41 -20.95 -7.98
CA THR A 258 -0.99 -21.25 -7.75
C THR A 258 -0.39 -20.19 -6.85
N MET A 259 0.81 -20.48 -6.31
CA MET A 259 1.54 -19.60 -5.41
C MET A 259 3.01 -19.57 -5.81
N ILE A 260 3.55 -18.37 -5.94
CA ILE A 260 4.97 -18.15 -6.21
C ILE A 260 5.60 -17.57 -4.95
N PRO A 261 6.50 -18.32 -4.26
CA PRO A 261 7.19 -17.81 -3.10
C PRO A 261 8.27 -16.80 -3.50
N PHE A 262 8.52 -15.83 -2.62
CA PHE A 262 9.63 -14.90 -2.77
C PHE A 262 10.30 -14.61 -1.44
N THR A 263 11.58 -14.26 -1.52
CA THR A 263 12.36 -13.72 -0.41
C THR A 263 13.11 -12.51 -0.94
N GLN A 264 12.95 -11.37 -0.30
CA GLN A 264 13.59 -10.12 -0.66
C GLN A 264 14.07 -9.38 0.57
N THR A 265 15.27 -8.81 0.52
CA THR A 265 15.75 -7.90 1.55
C THR A 265 15.58 -6.46 1.08
N VAL A 266 14.92 -5.65 1.91
CA VAL A 266 14.86 -4.19 1.72
C VAL A 266 15.94 -3.57 2.60
N GLU A 267 16.85 -2.83 1.98
CA GLU A 267 17.97 -2.21 2.68
C GLU A 267 17.49 -1.17 3.70
N ALA A 268 18.04 -1.24 4.91
CA ALA A 268 17.79 -0.30 5.99
C ALA A 268 19.04 -0.19 6.88
N GLY A 269 19.97 0.65 6.46
CA GLY A 269 21.22 0.87 7.21
C GLY A 269 20.94 1.40 8.60
N GLY A 270 21.59 0.81 9.59
CA GLY A 270 21.44 1.21 11.00
C GLY A 270 20.20 0.68 11.72
N ILE A 271 19.40 -0.18 11.08
CA ILE A 271 18.26 -0.84 11.72
C ILE A 271 18.75 -1.75 12.86
N THR A 272 18.02 -1.76 13.97
CA THR A 272 18.27 -2.60 15.15
C THR A 272 16.98 -3.30 15.59
N GLU A 273 17.08 -4.26 16.49
CA GLU A 273 15.90 -4.95 17.04
C GLU A 273 14.94 -4.02 17.80
N GLN A 274 15.40 -2.82 18.20
CA GLN A 274 14.61 -1.79 18.87
C GLN A 274 13.91 -0.85 17.85
N SER A 275 14.26 -0.94 16.57
CA SER A 275 13.63 -0.14 15.52
C SER A 275 12.20 -0.60 15.26
N VAL A 276 11.31 0.35 15.05
CA VAL A 276 9.94 0.09 14.60
C VAL A 276 9.90 0.26 13.08
N TYR A 277 9.27 -0.66 12.38
CA TYR A 277 9.14 -0.54 10.93
C TYR A 277 7.75 -0.89 10.43
N TYR A 278 7.37 -0.26 9.31
CA TYR A 278 6.16 -0.52 8.55
C TYR A 278 6.55 -0.99 7.16
N LEU A 279 5.96 -2.08 6.72
CA LEU A 279 6.19 -2.66 5.41
C LEU A 279 4.88 -2.79 4.66
N HIS A 280 4.83 -2.22 3.46
CA HIS A 280 3.76 -2.43 2.49
C HIS A 280 4.29 -3.25 1.33
N ALA A 281 3.53 -4.26 0.94
CA ALA A 281 3.85 -5.16 -0.16
C ALA A 281 2.68 -5.21 -1.13
N ASP A 282 2.90 -4.74 -2.37
CA ASP A 282 1.87 -4.65 -3.39
C ASP A 282 2.28 -5.38 -4.67
N LEU A 283 1.30 -5.94 -5.38
CA LEU A 283 1.50 -6.46 -6.72
C LEU A 283 1.48 -5.31 -7.72
N GLU A 284 2.64 -4.91 -8.19
CA GLU A 284 2.77 -3.80 -9.14
C GLU A 284 2.44 -4.23 -10.56
N GLN A 285 2.88 -5.44 -10.95
CA GLN A 285 2.69 -5.99 -12.28
C GLN A 285 2.44 -7.49 -12.20
N LEU A 286 1.55 -7.97 -13.06
CA LEU A 286 1.28 -9.38 -13.30
C LEU A 286 1.06 -9.59 -14.78
N ALA A 287 1.80 -10.52 -15.36
CA ALA A 287 1.62 -10.99 -16.73
C ALA A 287 1.66 -12.51 -16.74
N THR A 288 0.70 -13.09 -17.45
CA THR A 288 0.62 -14.53 -17.71
C THR A 288 0.56 -14.75 -19.22
N SER A 289 1.31 -15.70 -19.71
CA SER A 289 1.34 -16.03 -21.13
C SER A 289 1.44 -17.55 -21.32
N MET A 290 0.85 -18.04 -22.38
CA MET A 290 1.06 -19.43 -22.81
C MET A 290 2.45 -19.55 -23.42
N VAL A 291 3.22 -20.52 -22.96
CA VAL A 291 4.44 -20.97 -23.65
C VAL A 291 4.06 -21.96 -24.75
N ASP A 292 3.20 -22.89 -24.40
CA ASP A 292 2.53 -23.82 -25.29
C ASP A 292 1.15 -24.23 -24.74
N SER A 293 0.54 -25.29 -25.30
CA SER A 293 -0.79 -25.77 -24.86
C SER A 293 -0.82 -26.37 -23.45
N ASP A 294 0.33 -26.65 -22.88
CA ASP A 294 0.49 -27.40 -21.63
C ASP A 294 1.32 -26.64 -20.59
N GLU A 295 1.88 -25.47 -20.96
CA GLU A 295 2.75 -24.66 -20.08
C GLU A 295 2.35 -23.17 -20.07
N ILE A 296 2.26 -22.60 -18.88
CA ILE A 296 2.01 -21.17 -18.64
C ILE A 296 3.26 -20.54 -18.00
N GLU A 297 3.74 -19.43 -18.57
CA GLU A 297 4.73 -18.56 -17.94
C GLU A 297 4.04 -17.44 -17.19
N ILE A 298 4.48 -17.21 -15.95
CA ILE A 298 4.00 -16.16 -15.06
C ILE A 298 5.15 -15.22 -14.76
N ARG A 299 4.93 -13.93 -14.89
CA ARG A 299 5.86 -12.87 -14.49
C ARG A 299 5.14 -11.91 -13.58
N ALA A 300 5.70 -11.66 -12.40
CA ALA A 300 5.16 -10.75 -11.41
C ALA A 300 6.23 -9.79 -10.90
N THR A 301 5.82 -8.58 -10.57
CA THR A 301 6.67 -7.62 -9.86
C THR A 301 5.98 -7.22 -8.58
N VAL A 302 6.62 -7.53 -7.45
CA VAL A 302 6.19 -7.12 -6.11
C VAL A 302 6.97 -5.88 -5.71
N SER A 303 6.27 -4.83 -5.31
CA SER A 303 6.87 -3.64 -4.69
C SER A 303 6.81 -3.75 -3.18
N LEU A 304 7.91 -3.44 -2.50
CA LEU A 304 8.07 -3.46 -1.06
C LEU A 304 8.46 -2.05 -0.59
N ASN A 305 7.58 -1.38 0.14
CA ASN A 305 7.83 -0.06 0.71
C ASN A 305 8.10 -0.21 2.20
N LEU A 306 9.26 0.25 2.66
CA LEU A 306 9.72 0.15 4.03
C LEU A 306 9.92 1.53 4.64
N LEU A 307 9.27 1.77 5.78
CA LEU A 307 9.49 2.93 6.63
C LEU A 307 10.05 2.44 7.97
N VAL A 308 11.23 2.89 8.35
CA VAL A 308 11.88 2.51 9.61
C VAL A 308 12.07 3.71 10.50
N MET A 309 11.64 3.58 11.75
CA MET A 309 11.80 4.55 12.81
C MET A 309 12.78 4.01 13.84
N SER A 310 13.73 4.86 14.25
CA SER A 310 14.57 4.58 15.39
C SER A 310 13.86 5.05 16.64
N CYS A 311 13.74 4.16 17.64
CA CYS A 311 13.21 4.50 18.95
C CYS A 311 14.39 4.59 19.95
N GLN A 312 14.62 5.77 20.52
CA GLN A 312 15.69 5.99 21.49
C GLN A 312 15.10 6.38 22.83
N GLU A 313 15.35 5.56 23.85
CA GLU A 313 15.07 5.96 25.24
C GLU A 313 16.01 7.08 25.65
N THR A 314 15.46 8.22 25.98
CA THR A 314 16.21 9.43 26.37
C THR A 314 15.68 9.93 27.70
N MET A 315 16.59 10.18 28.65
CA MET A 315 16.23 10.84 29.89
C MET A 315 16.03 12.32 29.61
N VAL A 316 14.81 12.79 29.80
CA VAL A 316 14.43 14.21 29.67
C VAL A 316 14.05 14.76 31.03
N ILE A 317 14.33 16.04 31.25
CA ILE A 317 13.97 16.70 32.52
C ILE A 317 12.48 17.02 32.50
N ASP A 318 11.74 16.48 33.47
CA ASP A 318 10.31 16.77 33.65
C ASP A 318 10.10 17.99 34.54
N LYS A 319 10.89 18.10 35.65
CA LYS A 319 10.84 19.20 36.63
C LYS A 319 12.22 19.50 37.18
N ALA A 320 12.45 20.75 37.49
CA ALA A 320 13.58 21.17 38.31
C ALA A 320 13.05 21.78 39.62
N VAL A 321 13.50 21.26 40.75
CA VAL A 321 13.12 21.79 42.05
C VAL A 321 14.34 22.50 42.63
N SER A 322 14.18 23.79 42.97
CA SER A 322 15.22 24.56 43.65
C SER A 322 14.92 24.67 45.14
N TYR A 323 15.92 24.42 45.96
CA TYR A 323 15.85 24.64 47.39
C TYR A 323 16.64 25.90 47.74
N THR A 324 15.99 26.84 48.41
CA THR A 324 16.66 27.95 49.14
C THR A 324 16.96 27.46 50.53
N HIS A 325 18.21 27.52 50.91
CA HIS A 325 18.61 27.33 52.32
C HIS A 325 18.25 28.55 53.17
#